data_0d8772eee9dc9e2a4345132418d283af
#
_entry.id   0d8772eee9dc9e2a4345132418d283af
#
_cell.length_a   1.000
_cell.length_b   1.000
_cell.length_c   1.000
_cell.angle_alpha   90.00
_cell.angle_beta   90.00
_cell.angle_gamma   90.00
#
_symmetry.space_group_name_H-M   'P 1'
#
loop_
_entity.id
_entity.type
_entity.pdbx_description
1 polymer ?
#
loop_
_entity_poly.entity_id
_entity_poly.type
_entity_poly.pdbx_seq_one_letter_code
_entity_poly.pdbx_strand_id
1 'polypeptide(L)' 'MLTLEHKLKIINIQSNLSSLFNELGEILVVEDDKDLDDIMQRIEQMKLEINDLIDDYNIGEEN' A
#
# COMPACT_ATOMS: atom_id res chain seq x y z
N MET A 1 6.32 -19.47 7.47
CA MET A 1 5.11 -19.11 8.24
C MET A 1 5.25 -17.71 8.81
N LEU A 2 4.23 -16.89 8.67
CA LEU A 2 4.27 -15.52 9.20
C LEU A 2 3.93 -15.50 10.68
N THR A 3 4.75 -14.78 11.46
CA THR A 3 4.45 -14.53 12.86
C THR A 3 3.44 -13.40 13.00
N LEU A 4 2.86 -13.25 14.18
CA LEU A 4 1.95 -12.13 14.45
C LEU A 4 2.66 -10.80 14.24
N GLU A 5 3.92 -10.69 14.66
CA GLU A 5 4.72 -9.49 14.46
C GLU A 5 4.85 -9.14 12.98
N HIS A 6 5.14 -10.14 12.15
CA HIS A 6 5.25 -9.91 10.71
C HIS A 6 3.92 -9.51 10.08
N LYS A 7 2.83 -10.09 10.55
CA LYS A 7 1.48 -9.73 10.06
C LYS A 7 1.16 -8.27 10.39
N LEU A 8 1.49 -7.82 11.59
CA LEU A 8 1.28 -6.43 11.98
C LEU A 8 2.14 -5.47 11.14
N LYS A 9 3.37 -5.87 10.82
CA LYS A 9 4.23 -5.07 9.94
C LYS A 9 3.65 -4.95 8.54
N ILE A 10 3.06 -6.02 8.02
CA ILE A 10 2.42 -5.99 6.69
C ILE A 10 1.24 -5.03 6.69
N ILE A 11 0.41 -5.04 7.73
CA ILE A 11 -0.71 -4.10 7.86
C ILE A 11 -0.20 -2.66 7.89
N ASN A 12 0.90 -2.42 8.61
CA ASN A 12 1.53 -1.10 8.64
C ASN A 12 2.00 -0.65 7.26
N ILE A 13 2.62 -1.55 6.51
CA ILE A 13 3.08 -1.25 5.15
C ILE A 13 1.89 -0.88 4.27
N GLN A 14 0.80 -1.63 4.36
CA GLN A 14 -0.42 -1.32 3.61
C GLN A 14 -0.92 0.09 3.93
N SER A 15 -0.99 0.42 5.20
CA SER A 15 -1.44 1.73 5.65
C SER A 15 -0.53 2.85 5.13
N ASN A 16 0.79 2.62 5.19
CA ASN A 16 1.76 3.59 4.71
C ASN A 16 1.66 3.80 3.20
N LEU A 17 1.46 2.73 2.44
CA LEU A 17 1.28 2.84 0.99
C LEU A 17 0.03 3.63 0.64
N SER A 18 -1.05 3.44 1.38
CA SER A 18 -2.29 4.21 1.18
C SER A 18 -2.07 5.70 1.44
N SER A 19 -1.34 6.03 2.50
CA SER A 19 -1.01 7.42 2.82
C SER A 19 -0.15 8.06 1.74
N LEU A 20 0.86 7.33 1.27
CA LEU A 20 1.75 7.82 0.21
C LEU A 20 0.97 8.06 -1.09
N PHE A 21 0.09 7.15 -1.44
CA PHE A 21 -0.75 7.29 -2.62
C PHE A 21 -1.60 8.56 -2.54
N ASN A 22 -2.22 8.82 -1.39
CA ASN A 22 -3.03 10.00 -1.19
C ASN A 22 -2.20 11.29 -1.27
N GLU A 23 -1.01 11.30 -0.67
CA GLU A 23 -0.13 12.46 -0.71
C GLU A 23 0.33 12.77 -2.12
N LEU A 24 0.70 11.75 -2.89
CA LEU A 24 1.09 11.93 -4.28
C LEU A 24 -0.09 12.42 -5.13
N GLY A 25 -1.29 11.91 -4.84
CA GLY A 25 -2.49 12.39 -5.53
C GLY A 25 -2.73 13.88 -5.33
N GLU A 26 -2.51 14.37 -4.12
CA GLU A 26 -2.62 15.80 -3.82
C GLU A 26 -1.61 16.63 -4.62
N ILE A 27 -0.38 16.14 -4.74
CA ILE A 27 0.65 16.82 -5.51
C ILE A 27 0.29 16.83 -7.01
N LEU A 28 -0.21 15.71 -7.54
CA LEU A 28 -0.56 15.58 -8.95
C LEU A 28 -1.70 16.50 -9.37
N VAL A 29 -2.58 16.86 -8.44
CA VAL A 29 -3.65 17.83 -8.73
C VAL A 29 -3.07 19.20 -9.09
N VAL A 30 -1.91 19.54 -8.50
CA VAL A 30 -1.24 20.83 -8.69
C VAL A 30 -0.16 20.73 -9.77
N GLU A 31 0.60 19.64 -9.75
CA GLU A 31 1.74 19.43 -10.65
C GLU A 31 1.45 18.23 -11.57
N ASP A 32 1.23 18.51 -12.84
CA ASP A 32 0.99 17.46 -13.84
C ASP A 32 2.32 16.89 -14.32
N ASP A 33 2.91 16.02 -13.52
CA ASP A 33 4.22 15.44 -13.75
C ASP A 33 4.09 13.94 -14.05
N LYS A 34 4.60 13.52 -15.20
CA LYS A 34 4.53 12.13 -15.64
C LYS A 34 5.31 11.20 -14.72
N ASP A 35 6.43 11.66 -14.17
CA ASP A 35 7.24 10.83 -13.29
C ASP A 35 6.49 10.54 -11.99
N LEU A 36 5.76 11.52 -11.47
CA LEU A 36 4.93 11.34 -10.29
C LEU A 36 3.76 10.37 -10.58
N ASP A 37 3.17 10.48 -11.76
CA ASP A 37 2.09 9.58 -12.15
C ASP A 37 2.60 8.14 -12.23
N ASP A 38 3.78 7.92 -12.80
CA ASP A 38 4.40 6.60 -12.86
C ASP A 38 4.65 6.03 -11.45
N ILE A 39 5.13 6.88 -10.54
CA ILE A 39 5.36 6.46 -9.15
C ILE A 39 4.04 6.09 -8.49
N MET A 40 2.98 6.87 -8.70
CA MET A 40 1.66 6.55 -8.16
C MET A 40 1.15 5.21 -8.66
N GLN A 41 1.33 4.92 -9.94
CA GLN A 41 0.90 3.64 -10.50
C GLN A 41 1.65 2.47 -9.86
N ARG A 42 2.94 2.63 -9.59
CA ARG A 42 3.74 1.62 -8.90
C ARG A 42 3.25 1.39 -7.47
N ILE A 43 2.93 2.47 -6.77
CA ILE A 43 2.41 2.38 -5.41
C ILE A 43 1.05 1.68 -5.41
N GLU A 44 0.19 2.00 -6.36
CA GLU A 44 -1.10 1.34 -6.49
C GLU A 44 -0.93 -0.15 -6.72
N GLN A 45 0.02 -0.54 -7.59
CA GLN A 45 0.31 -1.94 -7.84
C GLN A 45 0.79 -2.63 -6.57
N MET A 46 1.66 -2.00 -5.81
CA MET A 46 2.12 -2.55 -4.53
C MET A 46 1.00 -2.69 -3.53
N LYS A 47 0.07 -1.73 -3.48
CA LYS A 47 -1.11 -1.84 -2.62
C LYS A 47 -1.93 -3.07 -2.95
N LEU A 48 -2.16 -3.32 -4.23
CA LEU A 48 -2.92 -4.49 -4.67
C LEU A 48 -2.22 -5.78 -4.29
N GLU A 49 -0.90 -5.84 -4.47
CA GLU A 49 -0.11 -7.00 -4.09
C GLU A 49 -0.15 -7.26 -2.59
N ILE A 50 -0.06 -6.20 -1.80
CA ILE A 50 -0.14 -6.31 -0.34
C ILE A 50 -1.54 -6.74 0.08
N ASN A 51 -2.59 -6.23 -0.55
CA ASN A 51 -3.96 -6.64 -0.26
C ASN A 51 -4.18 -8.12 -0.55
N ASP A 52 -3.63 -8.61 -1.68
CA ASP A 52 -3.72 -10.04 -2.00
C ASP A 52 -3.00 -10.89 -0.96
N LEU A 53 -1.84 -10.43 -0.51
CA LEU A 53 -1.08 -11.13 0.52
C LEU A 53 -1.86 -11.19 1.83
N ILE A 54 -2.52 -10.09 2.21
CA ILE A 54 -3.33 -10.02 3.41
C ILE A 54 -4.50 -11.00 3.32
N ASP A 55 -5.15 -11.07 2.17
CA ASP A 55 -6.26 -12.02 1.94
C ASP A 55 -5.77 -13.46 2.01
N ASP A 56 -4.64 -13.76 1.35
CA ASP A 56 -4.11 -15.11 1.28
C ASP A 56 -3.76 -15.66 2.66
N TYR A 57 -3.26 -14.82 3.55
CA TYR A 57 -2.85 -15.23 4.89
C TYR A 57 -3.87 -14.89 5.96
N ASN A 58 -5.04 -14.34 5.58
CA ASN A 58 -6.08 -13.91 6.52
C ASN A 58 -5.55 -12.96 7.59
N ILE A 59 -4.65 -12.07 7.18
CA ILE A 59 -4.05 -11.12 8.10
C ILE A 59 -5.11 -10.11 8.54
N GLY A 60 -5.21 -9.90 9.85
CA GLY A 60 -6.19 -8.99 10.42
C GLY A 60 -7.53 -9.63 10.76
N GLU A 61 -7.72 -10.90 10.40
CA GLU A 61 -8.95 -11.65 10.70
C GLU A 61 -8.75 -12.66 11.82
N GLU A 62 -7.61 -12.66 12.46
CA GLU A 62 -7.33 -13.58 13.56
C GLU A 62 -8.12 -13.18 14.81
N ASN A 63 -8.63 -14.20 15.42
CA ASN A 63 -9.31 -14.08 16.71
C ASN A 63 -8.41 -14.58 17.82
#